data_4a10945f72a3b6ec63b542c9e7512819
#
_entry.id   4a10945f72a3b6ec63b542c9e7512819
#
_cell.length_a   1.000
_cell.length_b   1.000
_cell.length_c   1.000
_cell.angle_alpha   90.00
_cell.angle_beta   90.00
_cell.angle_gamma   90.00
#
_symmetry.space_group_name_H-M   'P 1'
#
loop_
_entity.id
_entity.type
_entity.pdbx_description
1 polymer ?
#
loop_
_entity_poly.entity_id
_entity_poly.type
_entity_poly.pdbx_seq_one_letter_code
_entity_poly.pdbx_strand_id
1 'polypeptide(L)'
;KEKNFFCKCLKTSSSALRQCDECTFDKYTGALKSNKPQKYACHAGLVKWSVPVSLADVKGVIVSEGVITKQQGLEAEDWVNHLAETYNVSRPILLHNYTKVVVMNEDQVEESIELMQDLLKYYKAVIEG
;
A
#
# COMPACT_ATOMS: atom_id res chain seq x y z
N LYS A 1 10.76 10.24 -5.89
CA LYS A 1 10.24 9.41 -4.80
C LYS A 1 10.66 7.96 -5.00
N GLU A 2 11.30 7.38 -4.02
CA GLU A 2 11.71 6.00 -4.10
C GLU A 2 10.50 5.08 -4.10
N LYS A 3 10.53 4.10 -4.99
CA LYS A 3 9.49 3.08 -5.03
C LYS A 3 9.89 1.89 -4.16
N ASN A 4 8.90 1.22 -3.64
CA ASN A 4 9.10 0.01 -2.85
C ASN A 4 9.68 -1.11 -3.72
N PHE A 5 10.95 -1.42 -3.53
CA PHE A 5 11.64 -2.44 -4.32
C PHE A 5 11.14 -3.86 -4.06
N PHE A 6 10.57 -4.10 -2.88
CA PHE A 6 9.93 -5.39 -2.61
C PHE A 6 8.79 -5.64 -3.59
N CYS A 7 7.93 -4.65 -3.77
CA CYS A 7 6.81 -4.75 -4.72
C CYS A 7 7.30 -4.92 -6.14
N LYS A 8 8.35 -4.21 -6.55
CA LYS A 8 8.94 -4.36 -7.88
C LYS A 8 9.51 -5.75 -8.10
N CYS A 9 10.20 -6.30 -7.09
CA CYS A 9 10.75 -7.64 -7.16
C CYS A 9 9.63 -8.68 -7.31
N LEU A 10 8.58 -8.56 -6.52
CA LEU A 10 7.44 -9.47 -6.56
C LEU A 10 6.73 -9.41 -7.92
N LYS A 11 6.59 -8.23 -8.48
CA LYS A 11 5.93 -8.01 -9.77
C LYS A 11 6.70 -8.48 -10.99
N THR A 12 7.90 -9.03 -10.81
CA THR A 12 8.58 -9.74 -11.90
C THR A 12 7.82 -11.02 -12.25
N SER A 13 7.02 -11.55 -11.32
CA SER A 13 6.08 -12.63 -11.59
C SER A 13 4.81 -12.05 -12.19
N SER A 14 4.38 -12.56 -13.35
CA SER A 14 3.16 -12.09 -14.01
C SER A 14 1.90 -12.38 -13.19
N SER A 15 1.87 -13.50 -12.48
CA SER A 15 0.74 -13.84 -11.61
C SER A 15 0.67 -12.90 -10.39
N ALA A 16 1.81 -12.52 -9.82
CA ALA A 16 1.86 -11.56 -8.74
C ALA A 16 1.40 -10.18 -9.20
N LEU A 17 1.85 -9.75 -10.38
CA LEU A 17 1.44 -8.49 -10.97
C LEU A 17 -0.08 -8.42 -11.15
N ARG A 18 -0.67 -9.51 -11.65
CA ARG A 18 -2.13 -9.60 -11.81
C ARG A 18 -2.84 -9.45 -10.48
N GLN A 19 -2.37 -10.13 -9.43
CA GLN A 19 -2.96 -10.02 -8.11
C GLN A 19 -2.84 -8.60 -7.54
N CYS A 20 -1.72 -7.93 -7.77
CA CYS A 20 -1.53 -6.55 -7.36
C CYS A 20 -2.53 -5.62 -8.07
N ASP A 21 -2.70 -5.79 -9.38
CA ASP A 21 -3.62 -4.97 -10.17
C ASP A 21 -5.07 -5.18 -9.72
N GLU A 22 -5.48 -6.42 -9.50
CA GLU A 22 -6.84 -6.74 -9.04
C GLU A 22 -7.10 -6.15 -7.65
N CYS A 23 -6.15 -6.29 -6.73
CA CYS A 23 -6.26 -5.75 -5.39
C CYS A 23 -6.36 -4.22 -5.41
N THR A 24 -5.52 -3.56 -6.19
CA THR A 24 -5.51 -2.11 -6.32
C THR A 24 -6.83 -1.60 -6.90
N PHE A 25 -7.31 -2.24 -7.96
CA PHE A 25 -8.57 -1.86 -8.60
C PHE A 25 -9.75 -1.97 -7.62
N ASP A 26 -9.81 -3.09 -6.91
CA ASP A 26 -10.87 -3.36 -5.95
C ASP A 26 -10.91 -2.31 -4.83
N LYS A 27 -9.76 -1.96 -4.28
CA LYS A 27 -9.65 -0.97 -3.19
C LYS A 27 -9.87 0.46 -3.70
N TYR A 28 -9.45 0.73 -4.92
CA TYR A 28 -9.70 2.02 -5.56
C TYR A 28 -11.20 2.25 -5.74
N THR A 29 -11.90 1.28 -6.31
CA THR A 29 -13.35 1.40 -6.51
C THR A 29 -14.11 1.48 -5.18
N GLY A 30 -13.67 0.70 -4.18
CA GLY A 30 -14.25 0.74 -2.84
C GLY A 30 -14.09 2.10 -2.17
N ALA A 31 -12.93 2.73 -2.31
CA ALA A 31 -12.68 4.06 -1.76
C ALA A 31 -13.54 5.13 -2.44
N LEU A 32 -13.68 5.06 -3.77
CA LEU A 32 -14.53 5.99 -4.51
C LEU A 32 -15.99 5.88 -4.07
N LYS A 33 -16.49 4.66 -3.89
CA LYS A 33 -17.87 4.41 -3.49
C LYS A 33 -18.15 4.87 -2.07
N SER A 34 -17.27 4.54 -1.12
CA SER A 34 -17.46 4.87 0.29
C SER A 34 -17.18 6.33 0.60
N ASN A 35 -16.34 6.98 -0.21
CA ASN A 35 -15.84 8.32 0.00
C ASN A 35 -15.17 8.49 1.37
N LYS A 36 -14.54 7.42 1.85
CA LYS A 36 -13.84 7.37 3.15
C LYS A 36 -12.49 6.69 2.97
N PRO A 37 -11.51 7.05 3.82
CA PRO A 37 -10.24 6.33 3.84
C PRO A 37 -10.47 4.86 4.15
N GLN A 38 -9.70 3.99 3.54
CA GLN A 38 -9.74 2.56 3.79
C GLN A 38 -8.34 2.04 4.07
N LYS A 39 -8.23 1.23 5.10
CA LYS A 39 -7.00 0.54 5.49
C LYS A 39 -7.19 -0.94 5.15
N TYR A 40 -6.19 -1.54 4.52
CA TYR A 40 -6.32 -2.94 4.07
C TYR A 40 -4.95 -3.61 3.99
N ALA A 41 -4.95 -4.93 3.95
CA ALA A 41 -3.76 -5.72 3.64
C ALA A 41 -3.83 -6.12 2.16
N CYS A 42 -2.75 -5.89 1.41
CA CYS A 42 -2.71 -6.34 0.02
C CYS A 42 -2.45 -7.85 -0.04
N HIS A 43 -2.50 -8.45 -1.23
CA HIS A 43 -2.30 -9.90 -1.38
C HIS A 43 -0.92 -10.36 -0.91
N ALA A 44 0.06 -9.47 -0.90
CA ALA A 44 1.41 -9.77 -0.40
C ALA A 44 1.55 -9.50 1.10
N GLY A 45 0.48 -9.12 1.78
CA GLY A 45 0.47 -8.93 3.23
C GLY A 45 0.92 -7.55 3.71
N LEU A 46 1.26 -6.64 2.81
CA LEU A 46 1.62 -5.28 3.21
C LEU A 46 0.38 -4.51 3.64
N VAL A 47 0.53 -3.70 4.68
CA VAL A 47 -0.54 -2.80 5.12
C VAL A 47 -0.51 -1.55 4.25
N LYS A 48 -1.65 -1.23 3.67
CA LYS A 48 -1.82 -0.09 2.78
C LYS A 48 -3.09 0.67 3.17
N TRP A 49 -3.20 1.89 2.68
CA TRP A 49 -4.43 2.66 2.84
C TRP A 49 -4.69 3.48 1.59
N SER A 50 -5.98 3.73 1.35
CA SER A 50 -6.45 4.55 0.25
C SER A 50 -7.26 5.71 0.81
N VAL A 51 -7.04 6.91 0.28
CA VAL A 51 -7.74 8.12 0.70
C VAL A 51 -8.41 8.73 -0.53
N PRO A 52 -9.74 8.87 -0.52
CA PRO A 52 -10.43 9.48 -1.65
C PRO A 52 -10.13 10.97 -1.72
N VAL A 53 -10.03 11.48 -2.93
CA VAL A 53 -9.72 12.89 -3.21
C VAL A 53 -10.85 13.48 -4.04
N SER A 54 -11.35 14.65 -3.61
CA SER A 54 -12.31 15.42 -4.39
C SER A 54 -11.88 16.88 -4.34
N LEU A 55 -11.24 17.34 -5.42
CA LEU A 55 -10.74 18.71 -5.57
C LEU A 55 -11.34 19.30 -6.83
N ALA A 56 -12.11 20.38 -6.68
CA ALA A 56 -12.85 20.99 -7.79
C ALA A 56 -13.66 19.92 -8.52
N ASP A 57 -13.41 19.71 -9.82
CA ASP A 57 -14.12 18.71 -10.60
C ASP A 57 -13.38 17.36 -10.66
N VAL A 58 -12.25 17.24 -9.97
CA VAL A 58 -11.43 16.05 -10.01
C VAL A 58 -11.76 15.12 -8.86
N LYS A 59 -12.06 13.87 -9.17
CA LYS A 59 -12.22 12.80 -8.18
C LYS A 59 -11.21 11.71 -8.42
N GLY A 60 -10.62 11.22 -7.36
CA GLY A 60 -9.62 10.17 -7.46
C GLY A 60 -9.34 9.54 -6.10
N VAL A 61 -8.30 8.74 -6.06
CA VAL A 61 -7.88 8.05 -4.84
C VAL A 61 -6.36 8.11 -4.75
N ILE A 62 -5.86 8.47 -3.58
CA ILE A 62 -4.43 8.36 -3.28
C ILE A 62 -4.25 7.05 -2.53
N VAL A 63 -3.33 6.22 -3.03
CA VAL A 63 -2.99 4.93 -2.40
C VAL A 63 -1.58 5.03 -1.84
N SER A 64 -1.41 4.62 -0.58
CA SER A 64 -0.10 4.61 0.05
C SER A 64 0.80 3.52 -0.53
N GLU A 65 2.10 3.63 -0.28
CA GLU A 65 2.98 2.48 -0.42
C GLU A 65 2.77 1.53 0.76
N GLY A 66 3.09 0.26 0.56
CA GLY A 66 2.90 -0.74 1.59
C GLY A 66 3.91 -0.60 2.73
N VAL A 67 3.45 -0.84 3.94
CA VAL A 67 4.29 -0.92 5.14
C VAL A 67 4.02 -2.26 5.82
N ILE A 68 4.86 -2.64 6.79
CA ILE A 68 4.65 -3.85 7.58
C ILE A 68 4.59 -3.51 9.06
N THR A 69 3.96 -4.39 9.83
CA THR A 69 3.99 -4.29 11.29
C THR A 69 5.31 -4.86 11.82
N LYS A 70 5.62 -4.57 13.08
CA LYS A 70 6.79 -5.16 13.74
C LYS A 70 6.71 -6.68 13.74
N GLN A 71 5.52 -7.23 13.99
CA GLN A 71 5.31 -8.68 14.01
C GLN A 71 5.59 -9.30 12.64
N GLN A 72 5.16 -8.67 11.57
CA GLN A 72 5.46 -9.13 10.22
C GLN A 72 6.96 -9.13 9.94
N GLY A 73 7.68 -8.13 10.45
CA GLY A 73 9.14 -8.10 10.33
C GLY A 73 9.82 -9.26 11.05
N LEU A 74 9.30 -9.67 12.20
CA LEU A 74 9.82 -10.81 12.96
C LEU A 74 9.55 -12.14 12.25
N GLU A 75 8.50 -12.23 11.47
CA GLU A 75 8.10 -13.43 10.72
C GLU A 75 8.50 -13.38 9.24
N ALA A 76 9.42 -12.48 8.91
CA ALA A 76 9.77 -12.19 7.51
C ALA A 76 10.19 -13.43 6.72
N GLU A 77 11.03 -14.30 7.30
CA GLU A 77 11.53 -15.46 6.56
C GLU A 77 10.42 -16.40 6.12
N ASP A 78 9.49 -16.72 7.01
CA ASP A 78 8.39 -17.63 6.69
C ASP A 78 7.48 -17.04 5.63
N TRP A 79 7.14 -15.77 5.77
CA TRP A 79 6.26 -15.09 4.82
C TRP A 79 6.91 -14.96 3.44
N VAL A 80 8.17 -14.56 3.39
CA VAL A 80 8.92 -14.44 2.14
C VAL A 80 9.09 -15.80 1.47
N ASN A 81 9.35 -16.86 2.23
CA ASN A 81 9.39 -18.21 1.67
C ASN A 81 8.09 -18.57 0.98
N HIS A 82 6.97 -18.29 1.62
CA HIS A 82 5.65 -18.53 1.05
C HIS A 82 5.44 -17.77 -0.26
N LEU A 83 5.76 -16.48 -0.28
CA LEU A 83 5.61 -15.65 -1.48
C LEU A 83 6.54 -16.10 -2.61
N ALA A 84 7.79 -16.43 -2.28
CA ALA A 84 8.77 -16.88 -3.26
C ALA A 84 8.33 -18.17 -3.94
N GLU A 85 7.77 -19.10 -3.19
CA GLU A 85 7.24 -20.34 -3.73
C GLU A 85 5.97 -20.12 -4.55
N THR A 86 5.05 -19.30 -4.02
CA THR A 86 3.78 -19.05 -4.67
C THR A 86 3.95 -18.37 -6.02
N TYR A 87 4.88 -17.44 -6.12
CA TYR A 87 5.06 -16.62 -7.34
C TYR A 87 6.33 -16.95 -8.12
N ASN A 88 7.09 -17.93 -7.67
CA ASN A 88 8.35 -18.34 -8.32
C ASN A 88 9.32 -17.15 -8.49
N VAL A 89 9.55 -16.44 -7.41
CA VAL A 89 10.48 -15.31 -7.35
C VAL A 89 11.68 -15.68 -6.50
N SER A 90 12.84 -15.08 -6.79
CA SER A 90 14.06 -15.34 -6.02
C SER A 90 13.88 -14.99 -4.54
N ARG A 91 13.97 -15.99 -3.68
CA ARG A 91 13.83 -15.82 -2.22
C ARG A 91 14.87 -14.87 -1.64
N PRO A 92 16.18 -15.00 -1.92
CA PRO A 92 17.17 -14.09 -1.34
C PRO A 92 16.94 -12.62 -1.70
N ILE A 93 16.59 -12.36 -2.95
CA ILE A 93 16.33 -10.99 -3.42
C ILE A 93 15.07 -10.46 -2.77
N LEU A 94 14.02 -11.26 -2.71
CA LEU A 94 12.75 -10.86 -2.12
C LEU A 94 12.92 -10.58 -0.62
N LEU A 95 13.63 -11.43 0.10
CA LEU A 95 13.87 -11.26 1.53
C LEU A 95 14.69 -9.99 1.80
N HIS A 96 15.75 -9.76 1.03
CA HIS A 96 16.57 -8.57 1.17
C HIS A 96 15.73 -7.29 1.05
N ASN A 97 14.84 -7.25 0.08
CA ASN A 97 13.99 -6.09 -0.14
C ASN A 97 12.86 -5.98 0.89
N TYR A 98 12.36 -7.12 1.38
CA TYR A 98 11.33 -7.11 2.42
C TYR A 98 11.85 -6.49 3.72
N THR A 99 13.11 -6.71 4.06
CA THR A 99 13.71 -6.12 5.27
C THR A 99 13.83 -4.59 5.18
N LYS A 100 13.71 -4.03 3.99
CA LYS A 100 13.77 -2.59 3.77
C LYS A 100 12.40 -1.91 3.74
N VAL A 101 11.32 -2.70 3.80
CA VAL A 101 9.98 -2.14 3.87
C VAL A 101 9.80 -1.41 5.19
N VAL A 102 9.18 -0.23 5.12
CA VAL A 102 8.99 0.60 6.30
C VAL A 102 8.11 -0.12 7.33
N VAL A 103 8.52 -0.09 8.58
CA VAL A 103 7.75 -0.66 9.69
C VAL A 103 6.95 0.45 10.35
N MET A 104 5.65 0.25 10.48
CA MET A 104 4.76 1.19 11.16
C MET A 104 3.84 0.45 12.11
N ASN A 105 3.58 1.06 13.27
CA ASN A 105 2.52 0.58 14.15
C ASN A 105 1.18 1.17 13.72
N GLU A 106 0.11 0.70 14.33
CA GLU A 106 -1.24 1.12 13.98
C GLU A 106 -1.44 2.63 14.17
N ASP A 107 -0.91 3.20 15.25
CA ASP A 107 -1.03 4.64 15.50
C ASP A 107 -0.34 5.47 14.43
N GLN A 108 0.84 5.03 13.97
CA GLN A 108 1.56 5.71 12.91
C GLN A 108 0.79 5.66 11.58
N VAL A 109 0.14 4.56 11.29
CA VAL A 109 -0.70 4.43 10.10
C VAL A 109 -1.89 5.39 10.20
N GLU A 110 -2.57 5.43 11.33
CA GLU A 110 -3.70 6.33 11.55
C GLU A 110 -3.28 7.80 11.44
N GLU A 111 -2.15 8.17 12.03
CA GLU A 111 -1.60 9.52 11.92
C GLU A 111 -1.30 9.90 10.47
N SER A 112 -0.78 8.95 9.69
CA SER A 112 -0.48 9.17 8.27
C SER A 112 -1.76 9.43 7.48
N ILE A 113 -2.83 8.70 7.77
CA ILE A 113 -4.13 8.89 7.13
C ILE A 113 -4.70 10.27 7.49
N GLU A 114 -4.66 10.64 8.78
CA GLU A 114 -5.14 11.93 9.24
C GLU A 114 -4.37 13.08 8.60
N LEU A 115 -3.05 12.97 8.54
CA LEU A 115 -2.20 13.98 7.91
C LEU A 115 -2.57 14.17 6.44
N MET A 116 -2.77 13.08 5.72
CA MET A 116 -3.17 13.14 4.31
C MET A 116 -4.53 13.83 4.16
N GLN A 117 -5.49 13.49 5.01
CA GLN A 117 -6.81 14.12 4.98
C GLN A 117 -6.73 15.61 5.28
N ASP A 118 -5.91 16.02 6.24
CA ASP A 118 -5.71 17.42 6.59
C ASP A 118 -5.07 18.20 5.45
N LEU A 119 -4.07 17.61 4.80
CA LEU A 119 -3.43 18.20 3.62
C LEU A 119 -4.45 18.39 2.49
N LEU A 120 -5.29 17.40 2.25
CA LEU A 120 -6.31 17.49 1.21
C LEU A 120 -7.36 18.57 1.52
N LYS A 121 -7.74 18.71 2.78
CA LYS A 121 -8.65 19.79 3.20
C LYS A 121 -8.02 21.16 2.98
N TYR A 122 -6.73 21.28 3.29
CA TYR A 122 -6.00 22.52 3.07
C TYR A 122 -5.95 22.87 1.59
N TYR A 123 -5.57 21.94 0.74
CA TYR A 123 -5.52 22.18 -0.71
C TYR A 123 -6.88 22.47 -1.28
N LYS A 124 -7.90 21.80 -0.82
CA LYS A 124 -9.28 22.06 -1.24
C LYS A 124 -9.69 23.51 -0.92
N ALA A 125 -9.38 23.98 0.29
CA ALA A 125 -9.68 25.35 0.70
C ALA A 125 -8.93 26.37 -0.16
N VAL A 126 -7.67 26.10 -0.50
CA VAL A 126 -6.86 26.99 -1.35
C VAL A 126 -7.40 27.04 -2.79
N ILE A 127 -7.76 25.88 -3.34
CA ILE A 127 -8.19 25.78 -4.75
C ILE A 127 -9.62 26.28 -4.93
N GLU A 128 -10.52 25.95 -4.02
CA GLU A 128 -11.95 26.27 -4.14
C GLU A 128 -12.35 27.53 -3.41
N GLY A 129 -11.50 27.97 -2.49
CA GLY A 129 -11.78 29.08 -1.63
C GLY A 129 -11.48 30.43 -2.16
#